data_de42ea5a916be8c59b92526a003e048e
#
_entry.id   de42ea5a916be8c59b92526a003e048e
#
_cell.length_a   1.000
_cell.length_b   1.000
_cell.length_c   1.000
_cell.angle_alpha   90.00
_cell.angle_beta   90.00
_cell.angle_gamma   90.00
#
_symmetry.space_group_name_H-M   'P 1'
#
loop_
_entity.id
_entity.type
_entity.pdbx_description
1 polymer ?
#
loop_
_entity_poly.entity_id
_entity_poly.type
_entity_poly.pdbx_seq_one_letter_code
_entity_poly.pdbx_strand_id
1 'polypeptide(L)' 'MTNKTRIYLIIQQRRAVTLQDLYDITQLDHIKVLRAVSYLAIKRKIKAFKDDNGRYFKINDKPL' A
#
# COMPACT_ATOMS: atom_id res chain seq x y z
N MET A 1 -3.97 -14.85 -7.22
CA MET A 1 -3.42 -13.51 -6.95
C MET A 1 -2.94 -13.43 -5.51
N THR A 2 -1.73 -12.95 -5.31
CA THR A 2 -1.19 -12.81 -3.95
C THR A 2 -1.73 -11.55 -3.28
N ASN A 3 -1.62 -11.50 -1.94
CA ASN A 3 -1.99 -10.30 -1.20
C ASN A 3 -1.18 -9.08 -1.65
N LYS A 4 0.08 -9.29 -1.96
CA LYS A 4 0.97 -8.23 -2.43
C LYS A 4 0.46 -7.61 -3.74
N THR A 5 0.14 -8.46 -4.70
CA THR A 5 -0.38 -8.01 -6.00
C THR A 5 -1.73 -7.31 -5.84
N ARG A 6 -2.61 -7.88 -5.02
CA ARG A 6 -3.92 -7.29 -4.78
C ARG A 6 -3.80 -5.90 -4.18
N ILE A 7 -2.96 -5.74 -3.18
CA ILE A 7 -2.76 -4.45 -2.51
C ILE A 7 -2.12 -3.45 -3.47
N TYR A 8 -1.14 -3.89 -4.26
CA TYR A 8 -0.52 -3.04 -5.26
C TYR A 8 -1.55 -2.50 -6.26
N LEU A 9 -2.43 -3.34 -6.75
CA LEU A 9 -3.46 -2.93 -7.71
C LEU A 9 -4.45 -1.94 -7.08
N ILE A 10 -4.79 -2.13 -5.81
CA ILE A 10 -5.66 -1.20 -5.09
C ILE A 10 -5.01 0.18 -5.00
N ILE A 11 -3.74 0.22 -4.64
CA ILE A 11 -3.00 1.48 -4.54
C ILE A 11 -2.93 2.16 -5.91
N GLN A 12 -2.68 1.38 -6.94
CA GLN A 12 -2.60 1.89 -8.30
C GLN A 12 -3.91 2.54 -8.75
N GLN A 13 -5.03 1.89 -8.48
CA GLN A 13 -6.34 2.39 -8.86
C GLN A 13 -6.75 3.64 -8.08
N ARG A 14 -6.46 3.67 -6.80
CA ARG A 14 -6.89 4.76 -5.92
C ARG A 14 -5.88 5.89 -5.84
N ARG A 15 -4.70 5.68 -6.36
CA ARG A 15 -3.58 6.62 -6.36
C ARG A 15 -2.96 6.84 -4.98
N ALA A 16 -3.78 7.07 -3.96
CA ALA A 16 -3.29 7.25 -2.58
C ALA A 16 -4.25 6.51 -1.65
N VAL A 17 -3.70 5.72 -0.73
CA VAL A 17 -4.48 4.97 0.25
C VAL A 17 -3.78 5.02 1.60
N THR A 18 -4.58 4.93 2.67
CA THR A 18 -4.07 4.75 4.02
C THR A 18 -4.08 3.27 4.37
N LEU A 19 -3.43 2.91 5.49
CA LEU A 19 -3.52 1.54 6.00
C LEU A 19 -4.96 1.16 6.30
N GLN A 20 -5.74 2.10 6.86
CA GLN A 20 -7.14 1.86 7.18
C GLN A 20 -7.92 1.53 5.91
N ASP A 21 -7.67 2.25 4.82
CA ASP A 21 -8.30 1.95 3.53
C ASP A 21 -8.00 0.52 3.10
N LEU A 22 -6.76 0.08 3.25
CA LEU A 22 -6.37 -1.27 2.87
C LEU A 22 -7.05 -2.33 3.72
N TYR A 23 -7.19 -2.10 5.02
CA TYR A 23 -7.92 -3.01 5.90
C TYR A 23 -9.38 -3.10 5.48
N ASP A 24 -10.00 -1.97 5.20
CA ASP A 24 -11.42 -1.90 4.85
C ASP A 24 -11.70 -2.58 3.51
N ILE A 25 -10.83 -2.38 2.54
CA ILE A 25 -11.03 -2.91 1.20
C ILE A 25 -10.70 -4.40 1.13
N THR A 26 -9.60 -4.82 1.74
CA THR A 26 -9.12 -6.20 1.61
C THR A 26 -9.72 -7.14 2.66
N GLN A 27 -10.13 -6.60 3.80
CA GLN A 27 -10.59 -7.39 4.94
C GLN A 27 -9.53 -8.39 5.44
N LEU A 28 -8.27 -8.08 5.19
CA LEU A 28 -7.16 -8.92 5.63
C LEU A 28 -6.73 -8.54 7.04
N ASP A 29 -6.07 -9.47 7.71
CA ASP A 29 -5.47 -9.22 9.01
C ASP A 29 -4.44 -8.11 8.93
N HIS A 30 -4.30 -7.39 10.04
CA HIS A 30 -3.31 -6.32 10.19
C HIS A 30 -1.91 -6.76 9.75
N ILE A 31 -1.46 -7.93 10.22
CA ILE A 31 -0.13 -8.44 9.92
C ILE A 31 0.02 -8.71 8.41
N LYS A 32 -1.01 -9.27 7.79
CA LYS A 32 -0.95 -9.57 6.35
C LYS A 32 -0.85 -8.30 5.51
N VAL A 33 -1.59 -7.27 5.89
CA VAL A 33 -1.53 -5.97 5.20
C VAL A 33 -0.14 -5.35 5.38
N LEU A 34 0.37 -5.33 6.60
CA LEU A 34 1.67 -4.76 6.88
C LEU A 34 2.79 -5.48 6.13
N ARG A 35 2.74 -6.81 6.06
CA ARG A 35 3.75 -7.58 5.33
C ARG A 35 3.73 -7.24 3.84
N ALA A 36 2.55 -7.15 3.26
CA ALA A 36 2.42 -6.84 1.84
C ALA A 36 2.92 -5.43 1.55
N VAL A 37 2.52 -4.46 2.37
CA VAL A 37 2.95 -3.07 2.21
C VAL A 37 4.46 -2.95 2.38
N SER A 38 5.01 -3.60 3.40
CA SER A 38 6.46 -3.57 3.64
C SER A 38 7.23 -4.17 2.47
N TYR A 39 6.76 -5.29 1.94
CA TYR A 39 7.38 -5.92 0.78
C TYR A 39 7.39 -4.97 -0.41
N LEU A 40 6.25 -4.36 -0.71
CA LEU A 40 6.15 -3.45 -1.84
C LEU A 40 7.04 -2.21 -1.66
N ALA A 41 7.15 -1.71 -0.44
CA ALA A 41 8.01 -0.56 -0.14
C ALA A 41 9.48 -0.92 -0.29
N ILE A 42 9.87 -2.10 0.18
CA ILE A 42 11.26 -2.58 0.04
C ILE A 42 11.63 -2.75 -1.43
N LYS A 43 10.70 -3.27 -2.23
CA LYS A 43 10.91 -3.42 -3.67
C LYS A 43 10.74 -2.11 -4.44
N ARG A 44 10.48 -1.02 -3.73
CA ARG A 44 10.34 0.32 -4.30
C ARG A 44 9.20 0.43 -5.31
N LYS A 45 8.18 -0.41 -5.14
CA LYS A 45 6.98 -0.35 -5.98
C LYS A 45 5.99 0.69 -5.48
N ILE A 46 6.04 0.99 -4.19
CA ILE A 46 5.20 2.02 -3.58
C ILE A 46 6.06 2.91 -2.70
N LYS A 47 5.56 4.11 -2.41
CA LYS A 47 6.17 5.06 -1.49
C LYS A 47 5.20 5.39 -0.37
N ALA A 48 5.75 5.59 0.82
CA ALA A 48 4.97 6.04 1.96
C ALA A 48 5.17 7.55 2.13
N PHE A 49 4.07 8.23 2.41
CA PHE A 49 4.07 9.66 2.67
C PHE A 49 3.40 9.93 3.99
N LYS A 50 3.72 11.06 4.58
CA LYS A 50 3.09 11.50 5.81
C LYS A 50 2.72 12.98 5.66
N ASP A 51 1.49 13.31 6.02
CA ASP A 51 1.03 14.70 6.04
C ASP A 51 0.24 14.93 7.31
N ASP A 52 -0.48 16.05 7.38
CA ASP A 52 -1.24 16.42 8.58
C ASP A 52 -2.37 15.43 8.87
N ASN A 53 -2.83 14.70 7.85
CA ASN A 53 -3.93 13.73 8.00
C ASN A 53 -3.43 12.32 8.34
N GLY A 54 -2.11 12.11 8.33
CA GLY A 54 -1.53 10.81 8.67
C GLY A 54 -0.70 10.24 7.53
N ARG A 55 -0.50 8.93 7.58
CA ARG A 55 0.32 8.24 6.58
C ARG A 55 -0.54 7.67 5.46
N TYR A 56 0.00 7.72 4.25
CA TYR A 56 -0.64 7.10 3.11
C TYR A 56 0.42 6.58 2.13
N PHE A 57 -0.02 5.75 1.19
CA PHE A 57 0.86 5.08 0.25
C PHE A 57 0.46 5.44 -1.17
N LYS A 58 1.46 5.59 -2.03
CA LYS A 58 1.27 5.84 -3.46
C LYS A 58 2.17 4.92 -4.26
N ILE A 59 1.82 4.71 -5.52
CA ILE A 59 2.69 4.00 -6.45
C ILE A 59 3.97 4.83 -6.64
N ASN A 60 5.09 4.14 -6.70
CA ASN A 60 6.37 4.79 -7.01
C ASN A 60 6.53 4.83 -8.52
N ASP A 61 6.23 5.98 -9.11
CA ASP A 61 6.28 6.17 -10.55
C ASP A 61 7.69 6.31 -11.09
N LYS A 62 8.65 6.49 -10.22
CA LYS A 62 10.04 6.69 -10.63
C LYS A 62 10.94 5.71 -9.92
N PRO A 63 10.84 4.41 -10.25
CA PRO A 63 11.77 3.43 -9.69
C PRO A 63 13.16 3.72 -10.23
N LEU A 64 14.11 3.77 -9.35
CA LEU A 64 15.48 3.91 -9.78
C LEU A 64 16.07 2.55 -10.10
#